data_7a9723c5f65b45721edb691f71737244
#
_entry.id   7a9723c5f65b45721edb691f71737244
#
_cell.length_a   1.000
_cell.length_b   1.000
_cell.length_c   1.000
_cell.angle_alpha   90.00
_cell.angle_beta   90.00
_cell.angle_gamma   90.00
#
_symmetry.space_group_name_H-M   'P 1'
#
loop_
_entity.id
_entity.type
_entity.pdbx_description
1 polymer ?
#
loop_
_entity_poly.entity_id
_entity_poly.type
_entity_poly.pdbx_seq_one_letter_code
_entity_poly.pdbx_strand_id
1 'polypeptide(L)'
;MGKIALLFAGQGAQYPGMGKDFYDNSPLVQDIFAQIERQRPGTKEQCFNGSKEELSVTINTQPCLFAVDYAIAKAVQEAGVPVDAVAGFSLGEIPALAFAGLLDLPQAFHLVCRRAEAMQHAAEENPGSMQAILKLSAEQITELA
;
A
#
# COMPACT_ATOMS: atom_id res chain seq x y z
N MET A 1 -12.29 27.25 3.81
CA MET A 1 -12.22 25.78 3.95
C MET A 1 -10.77 25.42 4.20
N GLY A 2 -10.48 24.45 5.09
CA GLY A 2 -9.10 23.99 5.30
C GLY A 2 -8.59 23.22 4.08
N LYS A 3 -7.27 23.04 3.99
CA LYS A 3 -6.65 22.17 2.97
C LYS A 3 -6.74 20.70 3.40
N ILE A 4 -6.91 19.80 2.43
CA ILE A 4 -7.01 18.35 2.64
C ILE A 4 -5.80 17.67 1.99
N ALA A 5 -5.10 16.84 2.76
CA ALA A 5 -4.04 15.98 2.26
C ALA A 5 -4.42 14.51 2.44
N LEU A 6 -4.17 13.68 1.42
CA LEU A 6 -4.22 12.23 1.55
C LEU A 6 -2.85 11.69 1.95
N LEU A 7 -2.83 10.87 2.98
CA LEU A 7 -1.64 10.19 3.47
C LEU A 7 -1.75 8.70 3.15
N PHE A 8 -0.82 8.20 2.34
CA PHE A 8 -0.78 6.81 1.94
C PHE A 8 0.09 6.00 2.88
N ALA A 9 -0.47 4.90 3.39
CA ALA A 9 0.18 4.07 4.38
C ALA A 9 1.38 3.29 3.81
N GLY A 10 2.32 2.95 4.68
CA GLY A 10 3.41 2.01 4.39
C GLY A 10 3.11 0.60 4.86
N GLN A 11 4.07 -0.30 4.61
CA GLN A 11 4.02 -1.68 5.11
C GLN A 11 3.86 -1.68 6.65
N GLY A 12 2.93 -2.50 7.15
CA GLY A 12 2.51 -2.55 8.55
C GLY A 12 1.04 -2.15 8.76
N ALA A 13 0.42 -1.48 7.78
CA ALA A 13 -0.98 -1.08 7.84
C ALA A 13 -1.96 -2.15 7.33
N GLN A 14 -1.48 -3.24 6.73
CA GLN A 14 -2.32 -4.30 6.16
C GLN A 14 -3.06 -5.11 7.22
N TYR A 15 -4.26 -5.53 6.87
CA TYR A 15 -5.08 -6.43 7.68
C TYR A 15 -6.05 -7.25 6.79
N PRO A 16 -6.45 -8.46 7.21
CA PRO A 16 -7.44 -9.25 6.49
C PRO A 16 -8.76 -8.51 6.30
N GLY A 17 -9.29 -8.51 5.07
CA GLY A 17 -10.54 -7.82 4.73
C GLY A 17 -10.38 -6.36 4.33
N MET A 18 -9.15 -5.81 4.30
CA MET A 18 -8.91 -4.41 3.93
C MET A 18 -9.47 -4.07 2.56
N GLY A 19 -10.22 -2.96 2.47
CA GLY A 19 -10.80 -2.44 1.24
C GLY A 19 -12.02 -3.18 0.71
N LYS A 20 -12.47 -4.27 1.38
CA LYS A 20 -13.62 -5.05 0.91
C LYS A 20 -14.92 -4.25 0.91
N ASP A 21 -15.15 -3.45 1.92
CA ASP A 21 -16.31 -2.57 2.05
C ASP A 21 -16.41 -1.54 0.91
N PHE A 22 -15.28 -0.96 0.51
CA PHE A 22 -15.22 -0.08 -0.66
C PHE A 22 -15.46 -0.85 -1.96
N TYR A 23 -14.88 -2.04 -2.10
CA TYR A 23 -15.09 -2.89 -3.26
C TYR A 23 -16.57 -3.29 -3.43
N ASP A 24 -17.23 -3.68 -2.35
CA ASP A 24 -18.63 -4.11 -2.38
C ASP A 24 -19.59 -2.96 -2.77
N ASN A 25 -19.20 -1.69 -2.55
CA ASN A 25 -20.05 -0.53 -2.70
C ASN A 25 -19.65 0.45 -3.83
N SER A 26 -18.52 0.24 -4.53
CA SER A 26 -18.03 1.15 -5.55
C SER A 26 -17.66 0.44 -6.86
N PRO A 27 -18.38 0.68 -7.96
CA PRO A 27 -17.99 0.19 -9.29
C PRO A 27 -16.59 0.65 -9.71
N LEU A 28 -16.17 1.86 -9.35
CA LEU A 28 -14.84 2.37 -9.63
C LEU A 28 -13.76 1.50 -8.94
N VAL A 29 -13.98 1.16 -7.67
CA VAL A 29 -13.06 0.28 -6.93
C VAL A 29 -13.01 -1.11 -7.54
N GLN A 30 -14.15 -1.65 -7.98
CA GLN A 30 -14.22 -2.94 -8.69
C GLN A 30 -13.41 -2.91 -9.99
N ASP A 31 -13.51 -1.84 -10.77
CA ASP A 31 -12.75 -1.67 -12.02
C ASP A 31 -11.24 -1.57 -11.76
N ILE A 32 -10.83 -0.86 -10.72
CA ILE A 32 -9.41 -0.76 -10.31
C ILE A 32 -8.88 -2.14 -9.94
N PHE A 33 -9.60 -2.90 -9.10
CA PHE A 33 -9.20 -4.26 -8.75
C PHE A 33 -9.18 -5.19 -9.96
N ALA A 34 -10.12 -5.04 -10.91
CA ALA A 34 -10.10 -5.81 -12.15
C ALA A 34 -8.85 -5.53 -13.02
N GLN A 35 -8.38 -4.29 -13.05
CA GLN A 35 -7.12 -3.94 -13.74
C GLN A 35 -5.89 -4.54 -13.04
N ILE A 36 -5.86 -4.49 -11.71
CA ILE A 36 -4.82 -5.07 -10.86
C ILE A 36 -4.75 -6.60 -11.03
N GLU A 37 -5.90 -7.28 -11.01
CA GLU A 37 -6.01 -8.73 -11.20
C GLU A 37 -5.46 -9.21 -12.55
N ARG A 38 -5.50 -8.38 -13.59
CA ARG A 38 -4.90 -8.73 -14.90
C ARG A 38 -3.37 -8.80 -14.84
N GLN A 39 -2.74 -8.06 -13.96
CA GLN A 39 -1.28 -8.03 -13.80
C GLN A 39 -0.79 -9.02 -12.75
N ARG A 40 -1.52 -9.14 -11.64
CA ARG A 40 -1.20 -10.04 -10.53
C ARG A 40 -2.48 -10.70 -10.04
N PRO A 41 -2.87 -11.85 -10.64
CA PRO A 41 -4.04 -12.62 -10.22
C PRO A 41 -3.95 -13.02 -8.73
N GLY A 42 -5.07 -12.96 -8.03
CA GLY A 42 -5.17 -13.32 -6.62
C GLY A 42 -4.93 -12.16 -5.64
N THR A 43 -4.58 -10.96 -6.12
CA THR A 43 -4.38 -9.78 -5.24
C THR A 43 -5.65 -9.43 -4.47
N LYS A 44 -6.81 -9.45 -5.14
CA LYS A 44 -8.10 -9.20 -4.50
C LYS A 44 -8.40 -10.24 -3.41
N GLU A 45 -8.21 -11.52 -3.72
CA GLU A 45 -8.44 -12.60 -2.77
C GLU A 45 -7.54 -12.45 -1.55
N GLN A 46 -6.26 -12.13 -1.75
CA GLN A 46 -5.34 -11.87 -0.66
C GLN A 46 -5.78 -10.69 0.21
N CYS A 47 -6.23 -9.57 -0.37
CA CYS A 47 -6.72 -8.42 0.38
C CYS A 47 -7.93 -8.76 1.26
N PHE A 48 -8.87 -9.53 0.72
CA PHE A 48 -10.18 -9.74 1.36
C PHE A 48 -10.23 -10.95 2.28
N ASN A 49 -9.53 -12.02 1.93
CA ASN A 49 -9.62 -13.32 2.59
C ASN A 49 -8.25 -13.88 3.02
N GLY A 50 -7.15 -13.22 2.65
CA GLY A 50 -5.80 -13.64 3.02
C GLY A 50 -5.60 -13.60 4.54
N SER A 51 -4.80 -14.53 5.08
CA SER A 51 -4.46 -14.55 6.49
C SER A 51 -3.51 -13.41 6.87
N LYS A 52 -3.39 -13.12 8.16
CA LYS A 52 -2.43 -12.14 8.65
C LYS A 52 -0.99 -12.52 8.31
N GLU A 53 -0.67 -13.80 8.38
CA GLU A 53 0.64 -14.35 8.04
C GLU A 53 0.94 -14.16 6.56
N GLU A 54 -0.01 -14.48 5.68
CA GLU A 54 0.11 -14.29 4.24
C GLU A 54 0.33 -12.82 3.87
N LEU A 55 -0.46 -11.93 4.49
CA LEU A 55 -0.34 -10.48 4.27
C LEU A 55 0.92 -9.88 4.91
N SER A 56 1.64 -10.60 5.77
CA SER A 56 2.89 -10.13 6.38
C SER A 56 4.13 -10.43 5.51
N VAL A 57 3.99 -11.26 4.47
CA VAL A 57 5.07 -11.54 3.53
C VAL A 57 5.20 -10.37 2.54
N THR A 58 6.37 -9.76 2.46
CA THR A 58 6.61 -8.49 1.70
C THR A 58 6.11 -8.55 0.25
N ILE A 59 6.29 -9.67 -0.43
CA ILE A 59 5.85 -9.86 -1.82
C ILE A 59 4.32 -9.83 -1.97
N ASN A 60 3.58 -10.08 -0.90
CA ASN A 60 2.12 -9.97 -0.85
C ASN A 60 1.68 -8.63 -0.29
N THR A 61 2.33 -8.19 0.80
CA THR A 61 1.96 -6.95 1.50
C THR A 61 1.91 -5.74 0.58
N GLN A 62 2.98 -5.54 -0.21
CA GLN A 62 3.12 -4.30 -0.97
C GLN A 62 2.09 -4.18 -2.10
N PRO A 63 1.87 -5.20 -2.96
CA PRO A 63 0.82 -5.12 -3.98
C PRO A 63 -0.58 -4.98 -3.37
N CYS A 64 -0.87 -5.68 -2.27
CA CYS A 64 -2.17 -5.61 -1.61
C CYS A 64 -2.45 -4.22 -1.02
N LEU A 65 -1.49 -3.63 -0.29
CA LEU A 65 -1.64 -2.27 0.24
C LEU A 65 -1.77 -1.23 -0.88
N PHE A 66 -0.92 -1.32 -1.92
CA PHE A 66 -1.06 -0.43 -3.07
C PHE A 66 -2.46 -0.48 -3.67
N ALA A 67 -3.01 -1.69 -3.87
CA ALA A 67 -4.33 -1.87 -4.46
C ALA A 67 -5.42 -1.17 -3.66
N VAL A 68 -5.41 -1.37 -2.34
CA VAL A 68 -6.39 -0.80 -1.41
C VAL A 68 -6.21 0.73 -1.30
N ASP A 69 -4.98 1.21 -1.08
CA ASP A 69 -4.67 2.61 -0.92
C ASP A 69 -5.08 3.44 -2.15
N TYR A 70 -4.68 2.96 -3.34
CA TYR A 70 -5.03 3.65 -4.59
C TYR A 70 -6.53 3.62 -4.86
N ALA A 71 -7.18 2.47 -4.68
CA ALA A 71 -8.61 2.33 -4.92
C ALA A 71 -9.44 3.22 -3.99
N ILE A 72 -9.12 3.25 -2.69
CA ILE A 72 -9.81 4.11 -1.72
C ILE A 72 -9.57 5.59 -2.05
N ALA A 73 -8.34 5.99 -2.37
CA ALA A 73 -8.04 7.36 -2.75
C ALA A 73 -8.86 7.82 -3.97
N LYS A 74 -9.01 6.95 -4.97
CA LYS A 74 -9.85 7.21 -6.16
C LYS A 74 -11.33 7.30 -5.80
N ALA A 75 -11.83 6.49 -4.89
CA ALA A 75 -13.20 6.58 -4.40
C ALA A 75 -13.46 7.89 -3.63
N VAL A 76 -12.50 8.34 -2.81
CA VAL A 76 -12.55 9.64 -2.12
C VAL A 76 -12.59 10.79 -3.13
N GLN A 77 -11.80 10.72 -4.20
CA GLN A 77 -11.80 11.70 -5.28
C GLN A 77 -13.14 11.71 -6.03
N GLU A 78 -13.69 10.53 -6.34
CA GLU A 78 -15.00 10.38 -7.00
C GLU A 78 -16.14 10.95 -6.16
N ALA A 79 -16.05 10.81 -4.84
CA ALA A 79 -16.99 11.41 -3.89
C ALA A 79 -16.93 12.95 -3.82
N GLY A 80 -16.05 13.59 -4.61
CA GLY A 80 -15.93 15.05 -4.70
C GLY A 80 -15.14 15.69 -3.57
N VAL A 81 -14.38 14.93 -2.79
CA VAL A 81 -13.50 15.48 -1.76
C VAL A 81 -12.33 16.19 -2.44
N PRO A 82 -12.15 17.52 -2.21
CA PRO A 82 -11.03 18.24 -2.79
C PRO A 82 -9.73 17.82 -2.11
N VAL A 83 -8.77 17.35 -2.89
CA VAL A 83 -7.43 16.95 -2.40
C VAL A 83 -6.41 17.97 -2.83
N ASP A 84 -5.79 18.68 -1.88
CA ASP A 84 -4.80 19.72 -2.13
C ASP A 84 -3.37 19.18 -2.18
N ALA A 85 -3.11 18.08 -1.48
CA ALA A 85 -1.79 17.46 -1.40
C ALA A 85 -1.87 15.96 -1.16
N VAL A 86 -0.80 15.25 -1.49
CA VAL A 86 -0.60 13.84 -1.18
C VAL A 86 0.76 13.63 -0.55
N ALA A 87 0.87 12.66 0.35
CA ALA A 87 2.14 12.17 0.87
C ALA A 87 2.05 10.66 1.09
N GLY A 88 3.17 9.97 0.97
CA GLY A 88 3.24 8.54 1.18
C GLY A 88 4.42 8.16 2.06
N PHE A 89 4.24 7.13 2.89
CA PHE A 89 5.30 6.58 3.71
C PHE A 89 5.85 5.30 3.06
N SER A 90 7.12 5.31 2.66
CA SER A 90 7.82 4.16 2.05
C SER A 90 7.03 3.58 0.85
N LEU A 91 6.34 2.45 1.01
CA LEU A 91 5.44 1.88 0.00
C LEU A 91 4.38 2.90 -0.47
N GLY A 92 3.81 3.67 0.45
CA GLY A 92 2.75 4.64 0.17
C GLY A 92 3.15 5.74 -0.81
N GLU A 93 4.45 5.96 -1.05
CA GLU A 93 4.91 6.92 -2.08
C GLU A 93 4.43 6.51 -3.48
N ILE A 94 4.37 5.20 -3.79
CA ILE A 94 3.99 4.72 -5.12
C ILE A 94 2.50 4.99 -5.42
N PRO A 95 1.53 4.62 -4.55
CA PRO A 95 0.14 5.00 -4.78
C PRO A 95 -0.09 6.52 -4.72
N ALA A 96 0.71 7.28 -3.94
CA ALA A 96 0.66 8.74 -3.93
C ALA A 96 1.08 9.32 -5.30
N LEU A 97 2.16 8.82 -5.91
CA LEU A 97 2.60 9.22 -7.26
C LEU A 97 1.56 8.87 -8.33
N ALA A 98 0.95 7.68 -8.22
CA ALA A 98 -0.11 7.27 -9.14
C ALA A 98 -1.37 8.15 -8.99
N PHE A 99 -1.77 8.45 -7.77
CA PHE A 99 -2.91 9.34 -7.49
C PHE A 99 -2.67 10.75 -8.01
N ALA A 100 -1.44 11.27 -7.87
CA ALA A 100 -1.03 12.57 -8.38
C ALA A 100 -0.90 12.63 -9.92
N GLY A 101 -1.06 11.49 -10.63
CA GLY A 101 -0.99 11.42 -12.10
C GLY A 101 0.42 11.40 -12.68
N LEU A 102 1.44 11.16 -11.86
CA LEU A 102 2.83 11.01 -12.30
C LEU A 102 3.13 9.62 -12.89
N LEU A 103 2.36 8.62 -12.48
CA LEU A 103 2.36 7.26 -13.03
C LEU A 103 0.91 6.85 -13.31
N ASP A 104 0.68 6.10 -14.38
CA ASP A 104 -0.60 5.43 -14.56
C ASP A 104 -0.73 4.20 -13.64
N LEU A 105 -1.94 3.70 -13.46
CA LEU A 105 -2.19 2.55 -12.59
C LEU A 105 -1.39 1.31 -13.00
N PRO A 106 -1.32 0.91 -14.29
CA PRO A 106 -0.51 -0.23 -14.71
C PRO A 106 0.97 -0.07 -14.40
N GLN A 107 1.55 1.09 -14.65
CA GLN A 107 2.96 1.37 -14.38
C GLN A 107 3.27 1.34 -12.87
N ALA A 108 2.44 2.00 -12.08
CA ALA A 108 2.61 2.06 -10.63
C ALA A 108 2.45 0.68 -9.99
N PHE A 109 1.45 -0.10 -10.42
CA PHE A 109 1.26 -1.45 -9.90
C PHE A 109 2.39 -2.40 -10.30
N HIS A 110 2.88 -2.30 -11.54
CA HIS A 110 4.07 -3.06 -11.95
C HIS A 110 5.29 -2.69 -11.09
N LEU A 111 5.50 -1.38 -10.86
CA LEU A 111 6.62 -0.89 -10.04
C LEU A 111 6.56 -1.46 -8.61
N VAL A 112 5.38 -1.45 -7.98
CA VAL A 112 5.25 -1.97 -6.61
C VAL A 112 5.46 -3.48 -6.54
N CYS A 113 5.02 -4.25 -7.54
CA CYS A 113 5.30 -5.68 -7.62
C CYS A 113 6.82 -5.95 -7.72
N ARG A 114 7.52 -5.25 -8.60
CA ARG A 114 8.98 -5.36 -8.75
C ARG A 114 9.73 -4.95 -7.47
N ARG A 115 9.26 -3.88 -6.81
CA ARG A 115 9.82 -3.46 -5.53
C ARG A 115 9.63 -4.54 -4.46
N ALA A 116 8.46 -5.14 -4.38
CA ALA A 116 8.16 -6.20 -3.42
C ALA A 116 9.06 -7.44 -3.63
N GLU A 117 9.23 -7.87 -4.88
CA GLU A 117 10.13 -8.96 -5.25
C GLU A 117 11.58 -8.67 -4.85
N ALA A 118 12.10 -7.49 -5.20
CA ALA A 118 13.47 -7.10 -4.90
C ALA A 118 13.73 -7.02 -3.38
N MET A 119 12.78 -6.47 -2.62
CA MET A 119 12.91 -6.37 -1.16
C MET A 119 12.79 -7.74 -0.48
N GLN A 120 11.91 -8.62 -0.97
CA GLN A 120 11.79 -9.98 -0.47
C GLN A 120 13.10 -10.76 -0.69
N HIS A 121 13.64 -10.69 -1.91
CA HIS A 121 14.90 -11.36 -2.26
C HIS A 121 16.07 -10.84 -1.41
N ALA A 122 16.18 -9.52 -1.25
CA ALA A 122 17.23 -8.93 -0.43
C ALA A 122 17.15 -9.38 1.05
N ALA A 123 15.94 -9.53 1.59
CA ALA A 123 15.74 -10.02 2.95
C ALA A 123 16.06 -11.52 3.11
N GLU A 124 15.87 -12.31 2.06
CA GLU A 124 16.23 -13.74 2.03
C GLU A 124 17.74 -13.94 1.94
N GLU A 125 18.43 -13.13 1.13
CA GLU A 125 19.89 -13.17 1.00
C GLU A 125 20.61 -12.63 2.23
N ASN A 126 20.03 -11.63 2.91
CA ASN A 126 20.59 -10.97 4.08
C ASN A 126 19.57 -10.98 5.23
N PRO A 127 19.40 -12.12 5.91
CA PRO A 127 18.46 -12.24 7.01
C PRO A 127 18.72 -11.20 8.10
N GLY A 128 17.70 -10.45 8.47
CA GLY A 128 17.75 -9.41 9.48
C GLY A 128 16.36 -9.06 9.98
N SER A 129 16.30 -8.07 10.84
CA SER A 129 15.00 -7.53 11.30
C SER A 129 15.01 -6.00 11.26
N MET A 130 13.84 -5.43 11.08
CA MET A 130 13.59 -4.00 11.20
C MET A 130 12.58 -3.75 12.30
N GLN A 131 12.87 -2.80 13.18
CA GLN A 131 11.95 -2.40 14.24
C GLN A 131 11.75 -0.89 14.24
N ALA A 132 10.52 -0.46 14.41
CA ALA A 132 10.21 0.94 14.67
C ALA A 132 10.32 1.19 16.18
N ILE A 133 11.33 1.95 16.59
CA ILE A 133 11.54 2.30 17.99
C ILE A 133 10.81 3.61 18.28
N LEU A 134 9.87 3.56 19.22
CA LEU A 134 9.07 4.72 19.60
C LEU A 134 9.46 5.20 21.01
N LYS A 135 9.59 6.52 21.16
CA LYS A 135 9.76 7.20 22.46
C LYS A 135 11.10 6.93 23.19
N LEU A 136 12.12 6.40 22.51
CA LEU A 136 13.47 6.32 23.03
C LEU A 136 14.34 7.44 22.45
N SER A 137 15.34 7.91 23.23
CA SER A 137 16.34 8.84 22.71
C SER A 137 17.36 8.13 21.82
N ALA A 138 18.14 8.89 21.03
CA ALA A 138 19.20 8.34 20.20
C ALA A 138 20.24 7.58 21.02
N GLU A 139 20.58 8.08 22.22
CA GLU A 139 21.52 7.45 23.15
C GLU A 139 21.01 6.09 23.62
N GLN A 140 19.72 6.01 24.02
CA GLN A 140 19.10 4.75 24.45
C GLN A 140 19.02 3.72 23.31
N ILE A 141 18.82 4.17 22.07
CA ILE A 141 18.83 3.28 20.90
C ILE A 141 20.22 2.73 20.64
N THR A 142 21.26 3.58 20.77
CA THR A 142 22.66 3.18 20.56
C THR A 142 23.12 2.15 21.61
N GLU A 143 22.58 2.19 22.82
CA GLU A 143 22.88 1.21 23.87
C GLU A 143 22.20 -0.16 23.64
N LEU A 144 21.15 -0.21 22.80
CA LEU A 144 20.38 -1.43 22.49
C LEU A 144 20.82 -2.11 21.19
N ALA A 145 21.60 -1.45 20.36
CA ALA A 145 22.08 -1.93 19.07
C ALA A 145 23.47 -2.57 19.18
#